data_d94f7b4a789f3ffb82e126f16d2563cc
#
_entry.id   d94f7b4a789f3ffb82e126f16d2563cc
#
_cell.length_a   1.000
_cell.length_b   1.000
_cell.length_c   1.000
_cell.angle_alpha   90.00
_cell.angle_beta   90.00
_cell.angle_gamma   90.00
#
_symmetry.space_group_name_H-M   'P 1'
#
loop_
_entity.id
_entity.type
_entity.pdbx_description
1 polymer ?
#
loop_
_entity_poly.entity_id
_entity_poly.type
_entity_poly.pdbx_seq_one_letter_code
_entity_poly.pdbx_strand_id
1 'polypeptide(L)'
;LFNFENIGNLRVNGQASNCYAVIISGGADSYNNWVRYWNDCSAIYSTLIRVYGYSRDHISVIMSDGTNPGADRHHNNGTSSPLDLDGDGTNDIQYAATKANIALVFNALSQKMTSNDFLFIFTTDHGGQTSGDNVYLNLWGETMSDAEFAKEVKKVNAGQISIVMEQCHSGGFISDLSSEGRVLATACTANENSYAMPPNYTYNEFVYHWIGAVAGIKPDGGVVKADVNGDGVVSMQEAFQYARTADTQTETPQYNSIGASLGNSLSLWGGISTTVYVRNRIIQANEIINGTNIE
;
A
#
# COMPACT_ATOMS: atom_id res chain seq x y z
N LEU A 1 4.51 11.96 -10.71
CA LEU A 1 5.27 11.95 -9.45
C LEU A 1 4.45 12.62 -8.37
N PHE A 2 4.37 11.97 -7.25
CA PHE A 2 3.70 12.47 -6.04
C PHE A 2 4.39 13.77 -5.60
N ASN A 3 3.69 14.91 -5.62
CA ASN A 3 4.31 16.19 -5.30
C ASN A 3 4.23 16.49 -3.80
N PHE A 4 5.28 16.15 -3.06
CA PHE A 4 5.43 16.45 -1.63
C PHE A 4 5.98 17.86 -1.32
N GLU A 5 6.24 18.71 -2.34
CA GLU A 5 6.85 20.04 -2.11
C GLU A 5 6.02 20.97 -1.21
N ASN A 6 4.71 20.69 -1.09
CA ASN A 6 3.80 21.46 -0.26
C ASN A 6 3.57 20.89 1.16
N ILE A 7 4.19 19.76 1.49
CA ILE A 7 4.21 19.27 2.87
C ILE A 7 5.48 19.85 3.50
N GLY A 8 5.36 21.01 4.13
CA GLY A 8 6.46 21.57 4.92
C GLY A 8 6.99 20.49 5.86
N ASN A 9 8.28 20.19 5.77
CA ASN A 9 9.15 19.34 6.60
C ASN A 9 8.48 18.42 7.66
N LEU A 10 7.38 17.73 7.33
CA LEU A 10 6.83 16.65 8.13
C LEU A 10 7.76 15.41 8.03
N ARG A 11 9.01 15.61 8.45
CA ARG A 11 9.89 14.48 8.75
C ARG A 11 9.53 14.01 10.13
N VAL A 12 8.70 13.00 10.20
CA VAL A 12 8.57 12.22 11.42
C VAL A 12 9.92 11.52 11.64
N ASN A 13 10.71 12.01 12.58
CA ASN A 13 11.97 11.39 13.01
C ASN A 13 11.70 10.14 13.86
N GLY A 14 10.95 9.16 13.34
CA GLY A 14 10.82 7.83 13.87
C GLY A 14 11.22 6.87 12.76
N GLN A 15 12.40 6.26 12.83
CA GLN A 15 12.73 5.18 11.91
C GLN A 15 11.75 4.04 12.15
N ALA A 16 11.06 3.62 11.09
CA ALA A 16 10.27 2.40 11.06
C ALA A 16 11.20 1.17 10.99
N SER A 17 12.10 1.05 11.98
CA SER A 17 13.20 0.07 11.98
C SER A 17 12.71 -1.39 11.95
N ASN A 18 11.49 -1.61 12.44
CA ASN A 18 10.87 -2.94 12.50
C ASN A 18 9.68 -3.04 11.53
N CYS A 19 9.59 -2.14 10.55
CA CYS A 19 8.53 -2.13 9.57
C CYS A 19 9.08 -2.54 8.20
N TYR A 20 8.40 -3.49 7.58
CA TYR A 20 8.71 -4.01 6.25
C TYR A 20 7.51 -3.83 5.33
N ALA A 21 7.75 -3.72 4.04
CA ALA A 21 6.68 -3.63 3.05
C ALA A 21 6.94 -4.49 1.82
N VAL A 22 5.85 -5.00 1.23
CA VAL A 22 5.84 -5.65 -0.08
C VAL A 22 4.80 -4.95 -0.95
N ILE A 23 5.24 -4.40 -2.07
CA ILE A 23 4.39 -3.74 -3.07
C ILE A 23 4.34 -4.63 -4.29
N ILE A 24 3.14 -5.01 -4.75
CA ILE A 24 2.94 -5.92 -5.88
C ILE A 24 2.01 -5.29 -6.90
N SER A 25 2.45 -5.24 -8.16
CA SER A 25 1.62 -4.89 -9.31
C SER A 25 1.99 -5.79 -10.48
N GLY A 26 1.05 -6.62 -10.93
CA GLY A 26 1.33 -7.66 -11.92
C GLY A 26 1.46 -7.14 -13.35
N GLY A 27 0.59 -6.23 -13.77
CA GLY A 27 0.52 -5.72 -15.14
C GLY A 27 -0.13 -6.68 -16.13
N ALA A 28 -0.25 -7.94 -15.83
CA ALA A 28 -0.66 -9.03 -16.69
C ALA A 28 0.22 -9.19 -17.94
N ASP A 29 0.32 -8.18 -18.77
CA ASP A 29 1.16 -8.04 -19.98
C ASP A 29 1.28 -6.55 -20.38
N SER A 30 2.09 -6.25 -21.38
CA SER A 30 2.32 -4.86 -21.83
C SER A 30 1.07 -4.16 -22.38
N TYR A 31 0.03 -4.90 -22.76
CA TYR A 31 -1.22 -4.33 -23.24
C TYR A 31 -2.17 -3.97 -22.10
N ASN A 32 -2.12 -4.71 -20.99
CA ASN A 32 -3.01 -4.56 -19.85
C ASN A 32 -2.38 -3.78 -18.68
N ASN A 33 -1.08 -3.52 -18.72
CA ASN A 33 -0.37 -2.78 -17.66
C ASN A 33 -0.59 -1.27 -17.78
N TRP A 34 -1.61 -0.76 -17.12
CA TRP A 34 -2.02 0.64 -17.16
C TRP A 34 -1.11 1.51 -16.28
N VAL A 35 -0.90 2.77 -16.71
CA VAL A 35 -0.08 3.75 -15.97
C VAL A 35 -0.56 3.98 -14.54
N ARG A 36 -1.85 3.83 -14.26
CA ARG A 36 -2.42 4.00 -12.92
C ARG A 36 -1.83 3.03 -11.89
N TYR A 37 -1.50 1.81 -12.29
CA TYR A 37 -0.87 0.82 -11.41
C TYR A 37 0.52 1.26 -10.96
N TRP A 38 1.30 1.81 -11.90
CA TRP A 38 2.57 2.42 -11.57
C TRP A 38 2.39 3.62 -10.65
N ASN A 39 1.40 4.48 -10.89
CA ASN A 39 1.11 5.65 -10.06
C ASN A 39 0.69 5.26 -8.64
N ASP A 40 -0.14 4.23 -8.48
CA ASP A 40 -0.52 3.71 -7.16
C ASP A 40 0.71 3.21 -6.40
N CYS A 41 1.59 2.42 -7.06
CA CYS A 41 2.83 1.94 -6.48
C CYS A 41 3.79 3.08 -6.11
N SER A 42 3.96 4.07 -6.98
CA SER A 42 4.76 5.27 -6.74
C SER A 42 4.24 6.06 -5.53
N ALA A 43 2.92 6.25 -5.44
CA ALA A 43 2.31 7.00 -4.36
C ALA A 43 2.50 6.31 -3.00
N ILE A 44 2.25 5.00 -2.90
CA ILE A 44 2.43 4.29 -1.64
C ILE A 44 3.92 4.15 -1.29
N TYR A 45 4.80 3.86 -2.25
CA TYR A 45 6.24 3.79 -2.02
C TYR A 45 6.77 5.11 -1.45
N SER A 46 6.47 6.23 -2.13
CA SER A 46 6.84 7.57 -1.68
C SER A 46 6.28 7.89 -0.29
N THR A 47 5.06 7.46 0.03
CA THR A 47 4.45 7.64 1.35
C THR A 47 5.22 6.87 2.42
N LEU A 48 5.58 5.61 2.18
CA LEU A 48 6.36 4.80 3.12
C LEU A 48 7.73 5.41 3.41
N ILE A 49 8.43 5.89 2.38
CA ILE A 49 9.75 6.54 2.53
C ILE A 49 9.64 7.88 3.25
N ARG A 50 8.79 8.79 2.73
CA ARG A 50 8.82 10.22 3.10
C ARG A 50 7.99 10.54 4.33
N VAL A 51 6.87 9.84 4.52
CA VAL A 51 5.98 10.09 5.67
C VAL A 51 6.31 9.15 6.83
N TYR A 52 6.50 7.85 6.53
CA TYR A 52 6.66 6.83 7.55
C TYR A 52 8.13 6.49 7.87
N GLY A 53 9.09 6.92 7.04
CA GLY A 53 10.52 6.73 7.28
C GLY A 53 10.99 5.29 7.15
N TYR A 54 10.33 4.51 6.28
CA TYR A 54 10.81 3.16 5.96
C TYR A 54 12.19 3.22 5.31
N SER A 55 13.05 2.29 5.65
CA SER A 55 14.30 2.08 4.94
C SER A 55 14.03 1.39 3.60
N ARG A 56 14.73 1.77 2.53
CA ARG A 56 14.55 1.17 1.19
C ARG A 56 14.79 -0.33 1.18
N ASP A 57 15.75 -0.81 1.95
CA ASP A 57 16.06 -2.23 2.11
C ASP A 57 15.00 -3.02 2.90
N HIS A 58 14.00 -2.33 3.42
CA HIS A 58 12.80 -2.91 4.06
C HIS A 58 11.59 -2.91 3.14
N ILE A 59 11.68 -2.35 1.92
CA ILE A 59 10.59 -2.34 0.95
C ILE A 59 10.98 -3.23 -0.24
N SER A 60 10.20 -4.25 -0.51
CA SER A 60 10.33 -5.08 -1.71
C SER A 60 9.27 -4.68 -2.73
N VAL A 61 9.70 -4.28 -3.92
CA VAL A 61 8.81 -3.93 -5.03
C VAL A 61 8.89 -5.00 -6.11
N ILE A 62 7.75 -5.62 -6.39
CA ILE A 62 7.55 -6.71 -7.34
C ILE A 62 6.56 -6.19 -8.38
N MET A 63 7.05 -5.78 -9.57
CA MET A 63 6.21 -5.04 -10.49
C MET A 63 6.47 -5.44 -11.94
N SER A 64 5.40 -5.65 -12.71
CA SER A 64 5.37 -5.91 -14.14
C SER A 64 6.46 -6.93 -14.56
N ASP A 65 7.28 -6.61 -15.57
CA ASP A 65 8.41 -7.43 -16.00
C ASP A 65 9.71 -7.15 -15.21
N GLY A 66 9.64 -6.38 -14.12
CA GLY A 66 10.74 -6.05 -13.23
C GLY A 66 11.72 -5.05 -13.84
N THR A 67 12.97 -5.43 -13.94
CA THR A 67 14.06 -4.59 -14.48
C THR A 67 14.31 -4.80 -15.97
N ASN A 68 13.43 -5.51 -16.67
CA ASN A 68 13.54 -5.71 -18.11
C ASN A 68 13.38 -4.35 -18.82
N PRO A 69 14.29 -3.95 -19.74
CA PRO A 69 14.18 -2.68 -20.45
C PRO A 69 13.14 -2.69 -21.59
N GLY A 70 12.47 -3.81 -21.83
CA GLY A 70 11.39 -3.93 -22.81
C GLY A 70 10.19 -3.05 -22.48
N ALA A 71 9.37 -2.74 -23.49
CA ALA A 71 8.14 -1.98 -23.26
C ALA A 71 7.13 -2.82 -22.50
N ASP A 72 6.75 -2.35 -21.30
CA ASP A 72 5.83 -3.06 -20.40
C ASP A 72 4.58 -2.25 -20.05
N ARG A 73 4.42 -0.99 -20.54
CA ARG A 73 3.26 -0.14 -20.23
C ARG A 73 2.28 -0.01 -21.38
N HIS A 74 1.00 -0.04 -21.05
CA HIS A 74 -0.10 0.19 -21.98
C HIS A 74 -0.01 1.59 -22.62
N HIS A 75 -0.19 1.66 -23.91
CA HIS A 75 -0.18 2.90 -24.74
C HIS A 75 1.07 3.76 -24.61
N ASN A 76 2.18 3.26 -24.15
CA ASN A 76 3.36 4.06 -23.90
C ASN A 76 4.42 3.96 -25.01
N ASN A 77 4.02 3.78 -26.28
CA ASN A 77 4.88 3.87 -27.48
C ASN A 77 6.22 3.11 -27.38
N GLY A 78 6.22 1.95 -26.74
CA GLY A 78 7.41 1.11 -26.63
C GLY A 78 8.39 1.51 -25.53
N THR A 79 7.93 2.13 -24.44
CA THR A 79 8.77 2.44 -23.27
C THR A 79 8.50 1.48 -22.12
N SER A 80 9.54 1.20 -21.33
CA SER A 80 9.46 0.49 -20.06
C SER A 80 8.92 1.40 -18.95
N SER A 81 8.34 0.80 -17.92
CA SER A 81 7.98 1.48 -16.67
C SER A 81 9.22 2.09 -16.03
N PRO A 82 9.18 3.35 -15.52
CA PRO A 82 10.27 3.89 -14.75
C PRO A 82 10.55 3.03 -13.52
N LEU A 83 11.83 2.71 -13.29
CA LEU A 83 12.24 1.88 -12.14
C LEU A 83 12.31 2.66 -10.82
N ASP A 84 12.44 3.98 -10.91
CA ASP A 84 12.49 4.93 -9.80
C ASP A 84 11.06 5.39 -9.49
N LEU A 85 10.51 4.97 -8.36
CA LEU A 85 9.13 5.23 -7.95
C LEU A 85 8.95 6.57 -7.23
N ASP A 86 10.00 7.09 -6.57
CA ASP A 86 9.90 8.33 -5.80
C ASP A 86 10.67 9.52 -6.39
N GLY A 87 11.35 9.32 -7.52
CA GLY A 87 12.03 10.36 -8.28
C GLY A 87 13.35 10.82 -7.67
N ASP A 88 14.01 10.01 -6.86
CA ASP A 88 15.27 10.37 -6.23
C ASP A 88 16.51 9.96 -7.04
N GLY A 89 16.30 9.30 -8.18
CA GLY A 89 17.36 8.84 -9.07
C GLY A 89 17.86 7.42 -8.76
N THR A 90 17.26 6.73 -7.80
CA THR A 90 17.59 5.34 -7.46
C THR A 90 16.48 4.41 -7.95
N ASN A 91 16.84 3.25 -8.48
CA ASN A 91 15.86 2.25 -8.88
C ASN A 91 15.23 1.56 -7.66
N ASP A 92 13.92 1.49 -7.61
CA ASP A 92 13.12 0.91 -6.53
C ASP A 92 12.49 -0.43 -6.92
N ILE A 93 12.15 -0.63 -8.20
CA ILE A 93 11.61 -1.90 -8.69
C ILE A 93 12.75 -2.92 -8.76
N GLN A 94 12.58 -4.04 -8.00
CA GLN A 94 13.63 -5.05 -7.88
C GLN A 94 13.31 -6.34 -8.64
N TYR A 95 12.02 -6.70 -8.72
CA TYR A 95 11.60 -8.01 -9.21
C TYR A 95 10.45 -7.91 -10.20
N ALA A 96 10.47 -8.80 -11.20
CA ALA A 96 9.29 -9.04 -12.03
C ALA A 96 8.18 -9.68 -11.18
N ALA A 97 6.93 -9.34 -11.47
CA ALA A 97 5.76 -9.81 -10.76
C ALA A 97 5.41 -11.25 -11.18
N THR A 98 6.16 -12.20 -10.64
CA THR A 98 5.96 -13.63 -10.85
C THR A 98 5.77 -14.37 -9.53
N LYS A 99 5.07 -15.52 -9.57
CA LYS A 99 4.94 -16.41 -8.40
C LYS A 99 6.31 -16.77 -7.80
N ALA A 100 7.30 -16.99 -8.65
CA ALA A 100 8.66 -17.32 -8.22
C ALA A 100 9.31 -16.19 -7.42
N ASN A 101 9.19 -14.95 -7.87
CA ASN A 101 9.73 -13.79 -7.17
C ASN A 101 8.93 -13.44 -5.92
N ILE A 102 7.60 -13.60 -5.93
CA ILE A 102 6.79 -13.49 -4.71
C ILE A 102 7.26 -14.51 -3.67
N ALA A 103 7.41 -15.77 -4.06
CA ALA A 103 7.92 -16.81 -3.15
C ALA A 103 9.34 -16.52 -2.65
N LEU A 104 10.21 -15.98 -3.50
CA LEU A 104 11.57 -15.55 -3.13
C LEU A 104 11.53 -14.47 -2.04
N VAL A 105 10.75 -13.40 -2.24
CA VAL A 105 10.63 -12.29 -1.30
C VAL A 105 10.03 -12.75 0.03
N PHE A 106 8.92 -13.50 0.01
CA PHE A 106 8.30 -13.98 1.24
C PHE A 106 9.17 -15.00 1.98
N ASN A 107 9.96 -15.82 1.28
CA ASN A 107 10.96 -16.68 1.91
C ASN A 107 12.07 -15.85 2.57
N ALA A 108 12.57 -14.80 1.93
CA ALA A 108 13.57 -13.91 2.53
C ALA A 108 13.02 -13.21 3.77
N LEU A 109 11.79 -12.70 3.73
CA LEU A 109 11.12 -12.08 4.88
C LEU A 109 10.91 -13.08 6.02
N SER A 110 10.58 -14.34 5.72
CA SER A 110 10.38 -15.37 6.73
C SER A 110 11.67 -15.72 7.51
N GLN A 111 12.84 -15.47 6.91
CA GLN A 111 14.14 -15.66 7.57
C GLN A 111 14.59 -14.42 8.34
N LYS A 112 14.07 -13.24 7.99
CA LYS A 112 14.50 -11.96 8.54
C LYS A 112 13.56 -11.46 9.65
N MET A 113 12.26 -11.62 9.47
CA MET A 113 11.23 -11.04 10.35
C MET A 113 10.92 -11.92 11.55
N THR A 114 10.55 -11.25 12.63
CA THR A 114 10.16 -11.84 13.92
C THR A 114 8.78 -11.33 14.35
N SER A 115 8.25 -11.88 15.44
CA SER A 115 6.99 -11.41 16.05
C SER A 115 7.03 -9.97 16.57
N ASN A 116 8.17 -9.30 16.56
CA ASN A 116 8.29 -7.89 16.92
C ASN A 116 8.19 -6.95 15.71
N ASP A 117 8.12 -7.51 14.50
CA ASP A 117 8.13 -6.75 13.26
C ASP A 117 6.71 -6.59 12.71
N PHE A 118 6.51 -5.54 11.95
CA PHE A 118 5.29 -5.22 11.20
C PHE A 118 5.52 -5.40 9.71
N LEU A 119 4.56 -6.04 9.03
CA LEU A 119 4.56 -6.18 7.58
C LEU A 119 3.37 -5.45 6.97
N PHE A 120 3.64 -4.56 6.04
CA PHE A 120 2.65 -3.95 5.15
C PHE A 120 2.69 -4.63 3.79
N ILE A 121 1.54 -5.03 3.25
CA ILE A 121 1.41 -5.59 1.91
C ILE A 121 0.42 -4.73 1.12
N PHE A 122 0.84 -4.31 -0.06
CA PHE A 122 0.02 -3.53 -0.98
C PHE A 122 -0.04 -4.24 -2.33
N THR A 123 -1.25 -4.42 -2.88
CA THR A 123 -1.44 -4.95 -4.22
C THR A 123 -2.34 -4.05 -5.04
N THR A 124 -1.97 -3.82 -6.29
CA THR A 124 -2.79 -3.14 -7.30
C THR A 124 -2.66 -3.88 -8.62
N ASP A 125 -3.55 -3.69 -9.55
CA ASP A 125 -3.59 -4.22 -10.89
C ASP A 125 -4.95 -4.87 -11.23
N HIS A 126 -4.95 -5.79 -12.20
CA HIS A 126 -6.08 -6.63 -12.50
C HIS A 126 -6.22 -7.79 -11.52
N GLY A 127 -7.45 -8.18 -11.28
CA GLY A 127 -7.82 -9.39 -10.60
C GLY A 127 -8.98 -10.08 -11.31
N GLY A 128 -9.27 -11.30 -10.91
CA GLY A 128 -10.37 -12.03 -11.47
C GLY A 128 -10.93 -13.06 -10.51
N GLN A 129 -12.02 -13.69 -10.94
CA GLN A 129 -12.76 -14.70 -10.18
C GLN A 129 -12.90 -15.96 -11.03
N THR A 130 -12.72 -17.11 -10.44
CA THR A 130 -12.98 -18.40 -11.09
C THR A 130 -14.38 -18.94 -10.75
N SER A 131 -14.73 -18.96 -9.46
CA SER A 131 -16.07 -19.38 -8.99
C SER A 131 -16.25 -19.03 -7.51
N GLY A 132 -17.42 -18.51 -7.12
CA GLY A 132 -17.70 -18.14 -5.73
C GLY A 132 -16.66 -17.14 -5.22
N ASP A 133 -16.06 -17.41 -4.06
CA ASP A 133 -15.02 -16.57 -3.47
C ASP A 133 -13.60 -16.93 -3.93
N ASN A 134 -13.44 -17.91 -4.85
CA ASN A 134 -12.13 -18.23 -5.41
C ASN A 134 -11.71 -17.18 -6.43
N VAL A 135 -10.74 -16.38 -6.07
CA VAL A 135 -10.26 -15.22 -6.82
C VAL A 135 -8.77 -15.33 -7.11
N TYR A 136 -8.26 -14.45 -7.96
CA TYR A 136 -6.84 -14.37 -8.25
C TYR A 136 -6.41 -12.93 -8.54
N LEU A 137 -5.18 -12.64 -8.29
CA LEU A 137 -4.51 -11.44 -8.80
C LEU A 137 -3.70 -11.79 -10.05
N ASN A 138 -3.66 -10.87 -11.01
CA ASN A 138 -2.84 -11.03 -12.18
C ASN A 138 -1.38 -10.71 -11.83
N LEU A 139 -0.49 -11.52 -12.37
CA LEU A 139 0.95 -11.30 -12.36
C LEU A 139 1.43 -11.11 -13.80
N TRP A 140 2.71 -10.92 -14.01
CA TRP A 140 3.25 -10.78 -15.36
C TRP A 140 3.27 -12.12 -16.09
N GLY A 141 2.33 -12.28 -17.03
CA GLY A 141 2.15 -13.51 -17.81
C GLY A 141 1.57 -14.70 -17.06
N GLU A 142 1.15 -14.54 -15.81
CA GLU A 142 0.56 -15.58 -14.98
C GLU A 142 -0.45 -15.01 -13.98
N THR A 143 -1.13 -15.85 -13.23
CA THR A 143 -2.07 -15.44 -12.17
C THR A 143 -1.73 -16.16 -10.88
N MET A 144 -2.04 -15.56 -9.73
CA MET A 144 -1.85 -16.16 -8.41
C MET A 144 -3.18 -16.16 -7.66
N SER A 145 -3.63 -17.35 -7.26
CA SER A 145 -4.89 -17.47 -6.51
C SER A 145 -4.74 -16.95 -5.08
N ASP A 146 -5.88 -16.65 -4.45
CA ASP A 146 -6.03 -16.31 -3.05
C ASP A 146 -5.33 -17.31 -2.12
N ALA A 147 -5.57 -18.60 -2.33
CA ALA A 147 -4.95 -19.68 -1.56
C ALA A 147 -3.41 -19.73 -1.75
N GLU A 148 -2.91 -19.55 -2.99
CA GLU A 148 -1.47 -19.49 -3.28
C GLU A 148 -0.84 -18.28 -2.58
N PHE A 149 -1.47 -17.11 -2.67
CA PHE A 149 -0.97 -15.89 -2.04
C PHE A 149 -0.98 -16.00 -0.52
N ALA A 150 -2.07 -16.50 0.07
CA ALA A 150 -2.16 -16.71 1.50
C ALA A 150 -1.10 -17.69 2.03
N LYS A 151 -0.71 -18.69 1.24
CA LYS A 151 0.38 -19.62 1.58
C LYS A 151 1.71 -18.88 1.70
N GLU A 152 1.99 -17.93 0.82
CA GLU A 152 3.21 -17.12 0.91
C GLU A 152 3.18 -16.22 2.14
N VAL A 153 2.09 -15.48 2.36
CA VAL A 153 1.92 -14.59 3.52
C VAL A 153 2.06 -15.35 4.85
N LYS A 154 1.56 -16.58 4.94
CA LYS A 154 1.66 -17.44 6.15
C LYS A 154 3.08 -17.84 6.54
N LYS A 155 4.06 -17.73 5.63
CA LYS A 155 5.47 -18.05 5.93
C LYS A 155 6.11 -17.02 6.86
N VAL A 156 5.62 -15.78 6.85
CA VAL A 156 6.25 -14.66 7.55
C VAL A 156 5.79 -14.62 9.00
N ASN A 157 6.74 -14.62 9.92
CA ASN A 157 6.51 -14.52 11.36
C ASN A 157 6.50 -13.04 11.80
N ALA A 158 5.57 -12.24 11.25
CA ALA A 158 5.36 -10.86 11.70
C ALA A 158 4.38 -10.83 12.88
N GLY A 159 4.59 -9.93 13.83
CA GLY A 159 3.66 -9.71 14.93
C GLY A 159 2.33 -9.13 14.50
N GLN A 160 2.38 -8.28 13.48
CA GLN A 160 1.20 -7.66 12.88
C GLN A 160 1.40 -7.53 11.37
N ILE A 161 0.31 -7.71 10.62
CA ILE A 161 0.30 -7.57 9.15
C ILE A 161 -0.89 -6.69 8.75
N SER A 162 -0.64 -5.66 7.95
CA SER A 162 -1.70 -4.91 7.24
C SER A 162 -1.63 -5.20 5.76
N ILE A 163 -2.77 -5.47 5.14
CA ILE A 163 -2.88 -5.83 3.72
C ILE A 163 -3.92 -4.92 3.07
N VAL A 164 -3.52 -4.25 1.99
CA VAL A 164 -4.40 -3.40 1.17
C VAL A 164 -4.39 -3.94 -0.26
N MET A 165 -5.57 -4.25 -0.79
CA MET A 165 -5.72 -4.90 -2.09
C MET A 165 -6.70 -4.12 -2.97
N GLU A 166 -6.20 -3.64 -4.11
CA GLU A 166 -6.97 -2.79 -5.03
C GLU A 166 -7.65 -3.57 -6.15
N GLN A 167 -7.09 -4.70 -6.58
CA GLN A 167 -7.53 -5.38 -7.78
C GLN A 167 -9.02 -5.80 -7.73
N CYS A 168 -9.63 -5.96 -8.90
CA CYS A 168 -10.98 -6.54 -9.04
C CYS A 168 -11.10 -7.83 -8.23
N HIS A 169 -12.26 -8.08 -7.63
CA HIS A 169 -12.55 -9.26 -6.80
C HIS A 169 -11.70 -9.40 -5.54
N SER A 170 -11.03 -8.33 -5.12
CA SER A 170 -10.09 -8.33 -3.98
C SER A 170 -10.70 -8.82 -2.67
N GLY A 171 -11.99 -8.61 -2.44
CA GLY A 171 -12.69 -9.09 -1.25
C GLY A 171 -12.66 -10.60 -1.04
N GLY A 172 -12.49 -11.38 -2.11
CA GLY A 172 -12.35 -12.85 -2.01
C GLY A 172 -11.10 -13.31 -1.27
N PHE A 173 -10.03 -12.49 -1.27
CA PHE A 173 -8.81 -12.79 -0.52
C PHE A 173 -8.98 -12.73 1.00
N ILE A 174 -10.04 -12.07 1.50
CA ILE A 174 -10.26 -11.91 2.94
C ILE A 174 -10.39 -13.27 3.63
N SER A 175 -11.08 -14.23 3.07
CA SER A 175 -11.30 -15.56 3.67
C SER A 175 -9.99 -16.29 3.95
N ASP A 176 -9.03 -16.24 3.03
CA ASP A 176 -7.75 -16.96 3.12
C ASP A 176 -6.67 -16.21 3.90
N LEU A 177 -6.76 -14.88 3.91
CA LEU A 177 -5.77 -14.01 4.56
C LEU A 177 -6.14 -13.63 5.99
N SER A 178 -7.42 -13.72 6.37
CA SER A 178 -7.86 -13.36 7.73
C SER A 178 -7.21 -14.22 8.79
N SER A 179 -6.64 -13.59 9.80
CA SER A 179 -6.02 -14.24 10.96
C SER A 179 -5.89 -13.24 12.09
N GLU A 180 -5.64 -13.73 13.30
CA GLU A 180 -5.23 -12.88 14.42
C GLU A 180 -3.95 -12.09 14.04
N GLY A 181 -3.87 -10.83 14.49
CA GLY A 181 -2.76 -9.95 14.18
C GLY A 181 -2.80 -9.35 12.76
N ARG A 182 -3.89 -9.52 12.00
CA ARG A 182 -4.02 -9.00 10.63
C ARG A 182 -5.15 -8.02 10.48
N VAL A 183 -4.89 -6.99 9.67
CA VAL A 183 -5.88 -6.03 9.18
C VAL A 183 -5.88 -6.04 7.66
N LEU A 184 -7.05 -6.20 7.07
CA LEU A 184 -7.23 -6.23 5.63
C LEU A 184 -8.19 -5.13 5.18
N ALA A 185 -7.87 -4.47 4.08
CA ALA A 185 -8.74 -3.54 3.37
C ALA A 185 -8.69 -3.88 1.89
N THR A 186 -9.86 -4.02 1.26
CA THR A 186 -9.98 -4.34 -0.17
C THR A 186 -10.91 -3.37 -0.86
N ALA A 187 -10.66 -3.06 -2.15
CA ALA A 187 -11.42 -2.10 -2.92
C ALA A 187 -12.86 -2.54 -3.19
N CYS A 188 -13.10 -3.85 -3.31
CA CYS A 188 -14.40 -4.37 -3.69
C CYS A 188 -14.68 -5.74 -3.05
N THR A 189 -15.91 -6.25 -3.20
CA THR A 189 -16.26 -7.61 -2.80
C THR A 189 -15.67 -8.66 -3.75
N ALA A 190 -15.79 -9.95 -3.40
CA ALA A 190 -15.38 -11.06 -4.27
C ALA A 190 -16.13 -11.08 -5.62
N ASN A 191 -17.30 -10.45 -5.71
CA ASN A 191 -18.17 -10.47 -6.88
C ASN A 191 -18.19 -9.15 -7.67
N GLU A 192 -17.30 -8.20 -7.34
CA GLU A 192 -17.26 -6.88 -7.94
C GLU A 192 -15.90 -6.58 -8.58
N ASN A 193 -15.94 -5.70 -9.56
CA ASN A 193 -14.72 -5.07 -10.07
C ASN A 193 -14.35 -3.86 -9.20
N SER A 194 -13.07 -3.52 -9.17
CA SER A 194 -12.59 -2.21 -8.72
C SER A 194 -12.44 -1.27 -9.91
N TYR A 195 -12.38 0.04 -9.64
CA TYR A 195 -12.45 1.04 -10.69
C TYR A 195 -11.36 2.11 -10.57
N ALA A 196 -10.93 2.57 -11.76
CA ALA A 196 -10.04 3.71 -11.87
C ALA A 196 -10.81 5.02 -11.63
N MET A 197 -10.17 5.97 -10.96
CA MET A 197 -10.74 7.25 -10.58
C MET A 197 -10.95 8.18 -11.79
N PRO A 198 -12.19 8.61 -12.08
CA PRO A 198 -12.45 9.60 -13.12
C PRO A 198 -11.96 11.00 -12.72
N PRO A 199 -11.82 11.96 -13.66
CA PRO A 199 -12.02 11.78 -15.10
C PRO A 199 -10.76 11.30 -15.83
N ASN A 200 -9.59 11.30 -15.20
CA ASN A 200 -8.31 11.08 -15.86
C ASN A 200 -7.85 9.62 -15.82
N TYR A 201 -8.42 8.79 -14.95
CA TYR A 201 -8.09 7.37 -14.76
C TYR A 201 -6.61 7.10 -14.48
N THR A 202 -5.96 8.05 -13.79
CA THR A 202 -4.52 8.01 -13.49
C THR A 202 -4.18 7.28 -12.19
N TYR A 203 -5.17 6.98 -11.38
CA TYR A 203 -5.11 6.16 -10.17
C TYR A 203 -6.32 5.24 -10.09
N ASN A 204 -6.26 4.20 -9.30
CA ASN A 204 -7.44 3.47 -8.85
C ASN A 204 -8.07 4.18 -7.67
N GLU A 205 -9.43 4.24 -7.60
CA GLU A 205 -10.09 5.22 -6.73
C GLU A 205 -9.97 4.86 -5.26
N PHE A 206 -10.23 3.62 -4.87
CA PHE A 206 -10.15 3.23 -3.47
C PHE A 206 -8.76 3.50 -2.89
N VAL A 207 -7.67 3.02 -3.55
CA VAL A 207 -6.31 3.23 -3.02
C VAL A 207 -5.82 4.65 -3.16
N TYR A 208 -6.30 5.43 -4.14
CA TYR A 208 -6.03 6.87 -4.19
C TYR A 208 -6.47 7.57 -2.90
N HIS A 209 -7.69 7.25 -2.43
CA HIS A 209 -8.21 7.82 -1.19
C HIS A 209 -7.55 7.22 0.05
N TRP A 210 -7.27 5.91 0.04
CA TRP A 210 -6.59 5.24 1.16
C TRP A 210 -5.16 5.76 1.36
N ILE A 211 -4.39 5.90 0.27
CA ILE A 211 -3.03 6.48 0.30
C ILE A 211 -3.10 7.93 0.75
N GLY A 212 -4.06 8.71 0.22
CA GLY A 212 -4.29 10.08 0.65
C GLY A 212 -4.54 10.20 2.16
N ALA A 213 -5.31 9.27 2.73
CA ALA A 213 -5.59 9.23 4.16
C ALA A 213 -4.32 9.02 5.00
N VAL A 214 -3.53 7.98 4.69
CA VAL A 214 -2.31 7.69 5.44
C VAL A 214 -1.18 8.68 5.18
N ALA A 215 -1.15 9.32 3.99
CA ALA A 215 -0.17 10.35 3.66
C ALA A 215 -0.51 11.74 4.23
N GLY A 216 -1.78 11.97 4.59
CA GLY A 216 -2.28 13.30 4.96
C GLY A 216 -2.44 14.27 3.77
N ILE A 217 -2.18 13.79 2.55
CA ILE A 217 -2.29 14.54 1.29
C ILE A 217 -2.67 13.58 0.16
N LYS A 218 -3.51 14.03 -0.76
CA LYS A 218 -3.87 13.26 -1.96
C LYS A 218 -2.69 13.13 -2.92
N PRO A 219 -2.62 12.05 -3.72
CA PRO A 219 -1.56 11.86 -4.72
C PRO A 219 -1.39 13.02 -5.71
N ASP A 220 -2.45 13.73 -6.07
CA ASP A 220 -2.45 14.90 -6.95
C ASP A 220 -2.45 16.25 -6.19
N GLY A 221 -2.32 16.23 -4.88
CA GLY A 221 -2.35 17.40 -3.98
C GLY A 221 -3.65 17.55 -3.22
N GLY A 222 -3.63 18.45 -2.24
CA GLY A 222 -4.78 18.69 -1.36
C GLY A 222 -4.71 17.92 -0.04
N VAL A 223 -4.85 18.66 1.06
CA VAL A 223 -4.75 18.13 2.43
C VAL A 223 -5.88 17.15 2.72
N VAL A 224 -5.55 16.04 3.34
CA VAL A 224 -6.49 15.04 3.85
C VAL A 224 -6.46 15.02 5.38
N LYS A 225 -7.64 14.96 5.98
CA LYS A 225 -7.82 14.86 7.44
C LYS A 225 -8.55 13.55 7.75
N ALA A 226 -7.79 12.48 7.90
CA ALA A 226 -8.32 11.15 8.19
C ALA A 226 -8.18 10.73 9.66
N ASP A 227 -7.32 11.41 10.44
CA ASP A 227 -7.23 11.25 11.90
C ASP A 227 -8.50 11.81 12.55
N VAL A 228 -9.48 10.95 12.78
CA VAL A 228 -10.81 11.33 13.31
C VAL A 228 -10.78 11.45 14.83
N ASN A 229 -9.98 10.63 15.51
CA ASN A 229 -9.88 10.62 16.96
C ASN A 229 -8.94 11.71 17.50
N GLY A 230 -8.15 12.36 16.61
CA GLY A 230 -7.25 13.46 16.93
C GLY A 230 -6.01 13.03 17.72
N ASP A 231 -5.60 11.76 17.60
CA ASP A 231 -4.43 11.25 18.31
C ASP A 231 -3.11 11.51 17.58
N GLY A 232 -3.17 12.08 16.38
CA GLY A 232 -2.01 12.45 15.55
C GLY A 232 -1.49 11.29 14.69
N VAL A 233 -2.21 10.17 14.62
CA VAL A 233 -1.87 9.00 13.81
C VAL A 233 -3.09 8.55 13.04
N VAL A 234 -2.95 8.23 11.77
CA VAL A 234 -4.03 7.60 11.00
C VAL A 234 -3.91 6.09 11.15
N SER A 235 -4.88 5.50 11.83
CA SER A 235 -5.00 4.04 11.96
C SER A 235 -5.48 3.39 10.66
N MET A 236 -5.27 2.08 10.53
CA MET A 236 -5.77 1.31 9.38
C MET A 236 -7.28 1.40 9.23
N GLN A 237 -8.00 1.48 10.34
CA GLN A 237 -9.45 1.64 10.31
C GLN A 237 -9.86 3.03 9.85
N GLU A 238 -9.20 4.09 10.31
CA GLU A 238 -9.49 5.47 9.87
C GLU A 238 -9.17 5.66 8.38
N ALA A 239 -8.03 5.13 7.92
CA ALA A 239 -7.69 5.15 6.50
C ALA A 239 -8.74 4.45 5.64
N PHE A 240 -9.19 3.25 6.06
CA PHE A 240 -10.28 2.54 5.38
C PHE A 240 -11.59 3.33 5.38
N GLN A 241 -12.02 3.86 6.52
CA GLN A 241 -13.27 4.62 6.61
C GLN A 241 -13.25 5.88 5.74
N TYR A 242 -12.10 6.57 5.72
CA TYR A 242 -11.91 7.70 4.83
C TYR A 242 -12.03 7.28 3.36
N ALA A 243 -11.29 6.26 2.93
CA ALA A 243 -11.31 5.78 1.55
C ALA A 243 -12.70 5.36 1.12
N ARG A 244 -13.36 4.49 1.91
CA ARG A 244 -14.73 4.04 1.65
C ARG A 244 -15.74 5.18 1.52
N THR A 245 -15.58 6.24 2.32
CA THR A 245 -16.52 7.36 2.29
C THR A 245 -16.28 8.31 1.11
N ALA A 246 -15.02 8.40 0.67
CA ALA A 246 -14.59 9.26 -0.42
C ALA A 246 -14.71 8.61 -1.80
N ASP A 247 -14.78 7.30 -1.86
CA ASP A 247 -14.96 6.50 -3.07
C ASP A 247 -16.33 6.78 -3.69
N THR A 248 -16.34 7.09 -4.99
CA THR A 248 -17.54 7.47 -5.75
C THR A 248 -17.99 6.40 -6.74
N GLN A 249 -17.20 5.31 -6.86
CA GLN A 249 -17.51 4.22 -7.78
C GLN A 249 -18.61 3.28 -7.25
N THR A 250 -19.00 2.34 -8.09
CA THR A 250 -20.00 1.34 -7.73
C THR A 250 -19.43 0.12 -7.03
N GLU A 251 -18.17 0.19 -6.63
CA GLU A 251 -17.50 -0.84 -5.84
C GLU A 251 -17.87 -0.75 -4.35
N THR A 252 -17.69 -1.83 -3.62
CA THR A 252 -18.04 -1.92 -2.21
C THR A 252 -16.80 -2.32 -1.40
N PRO A 253 -16.00 -1.36 -0.94
CA PRO A 253 -14.80 -1.64 -0.15
C PRO A 253 -15.08 -2.50 1.08
N GLN A 254 -14.23 -3.49 1.33
CA GLN A 254 -14.37 -4.43 2.42
C GLN A 254 -13.23 -4.26 3.44
N TYR A 255 -13.54 -4.56 4.68
CA TYR A 255 -12.59 -4.45 5.79
C TYR A 255 -12.68 -5.66 6.71
N ASN A 256 -11.55 -6.20 7.11
CA ASN A 256 -11.48 -7.25 8.10
C ASN A 256 -10.36 -6.97 9.11
N SER A 257 -10.68 -7.15 10.38
CA SER A 257 -9.73 -7.08 11.48
C SER A 257 -10.18 -8.06 12.56
N ILE A 258 -9.39 -9.09 12.81
CA ILE A 258 -9.68 -10.04 13.89
C ILE A 258 -9.13 -9.47 15.20
N GLY A 259 -10.05 -9.20 16.14
CA GLY A 259 -9.78 -8.43 17.35
C GLY A 259 -10.26 -6.98 17.21
N ALA A 260 -11.31 -6.62 17.96
CA ALA A 260 -12.08 -5.38 17.79
C ALA A 260 -11.25 -4.07 17.90
N SER A 261 -10.06 -4.13 18.48
CA SER A 261 -9.20 -2.95 18.68
C SER A 261 -8.01 -2.88 17.73
N LEU A 262 -7.65 -3.96 17.03
CA LEU A 262 -6.41 -4.00 16.25
C LEU A 262 -6.38 -2.93 15.17
N GLY A 263 -7.43 -2.83 14.37
CA GLY A 263 -7.49 -1.85 13.29
C GLY A 263 -7.43 -0.39 13.76
N ASN A 264 -7.90 -0.11 14.97
CA ASN A 264 -7.81 1.23 15.59
C ASN A 264 -6.44 1.51 16.21
N SER A 265 -5.64 0.48 16.48
CA SER A 265 -4.33 0.59 17.12
C SER A 265 -3.16 0.26 16.20
N LEU A 266 -3.42 -0.04 14.92
CA LEU A 266 -2.42 -0.34 13.91
C LEU A 266 -2.34 0.79 12.90
N SER A 267 -1.14 1.28 12.65
CA SER A 267 -0.80 2.25 11.61
C SER A 267 0.30 1.69 10.69
N LEU A 268 0.75 2.45 9.71
CA LEU A 268 1.93 2.08 8.91
C LEU A 268 3.26 2.13 9.70
N TRP A 269 3.26 2.56 10.95
CA TRP A 269 4.39 2.35 11.90
C TRP A 269 4.25 1.05 12.70
N GLY A 270 3.32 0.18 12.37
CA GLY A 270 2.92 -0.93 13.22
C GLY A 270 1.97 -0.49 14.32
N GLY A 271 1.98 -1.20 15.47
CA GLY A 271 1.11 -0.85 16.59
C GLY A 271 1.32 0.58 17.09
N ILE A 272 0.25 1.31 17.28
CA ILE A 272 0.28 2.65 17.87
C ILE A 272 0.68 2.53 19.33
N SER A 273 1.97 2.74 19.62
CA SER A 273 2.45 2.76 20.99
C SER A 273 2.31 4.15 21.60
N THR A 274 2.10 4.23 22.90
CA THR A 274 2.07 5.50 23.65
C THR A 274 3.34 6.34 23.43
N THR A 275 4.46 5.69 23.12
CA THR A 275 5.74 6.36 22.84
C THR A 275 5.73 7.07 21.46
N VAL A 276 5.10 6.48 20.45
CA VAL A 276 4.93 7.11 19.12
C VAL A 276 3.99 8.31 19.24
N TYR A 277 2.89 8.15 19.97
CA TYR A 277 1.94 9.23 20.24
C TYR A 277 2.61 10.45 20.90
N VAL A 278 3.38 10.24 21.97
CA VAL A 278 4.07 11.33 22.68
C VAL A 278 5.09 12.00 21.78
N ARG A 279 5.85 11.26 20.96
CA ARG A 279 6.81 11.82 20.01
C ARG A 279 6.14 12.68 18.96
N ASN A 280 5.06 12.22 18.36
CA ASN A 280 4.32 12.98 17.33
C ASN A 280 3.74 14.27 17.90
N ARG A 281 3.21 14.24 19.13
CA ARG A 281 2.71 15.44 19.82
C ARG A 281 3.82 16.43 20.14
N ILE A 282 5.00 15.95 20.51
CA ILE A 282 6.17 16.84 20.78
C ILE A 282 6.65 17.47 19.47
N ILE A 283 6.68 16.73 18.37
CA ILE A 283 7.07 17.26 17.05
C ILE A 283 6.07 18.33 16.60
N GLN A 284 4.76 18.08 16.64
CA GLN A 284 3.72 19.05 16.30
C GLN A 284 3.80 20.31 17.18
N ALA A 285 4.04 20.16 18.48
CA ALA A 285 4.20 21.29 19.39
C ALA A 285 5.44 22.14 19.09
N ASN A 286 6.54 21.49 18.74
CA ASN A 286 7.80 22.18 18.37
C ASN A 286 7.65 22.91 17.03
N GLU A 287 6.92 22.38 16.07
CA GLU A 287 6.63 23.03 14.78
C GLU A 287 5.75 24.27 14.96
N ILE A 288 4.73 24.19 15.81
CA ILE A 288 3.88 25.34 16.17
C ILE A 288 4.72 26.43 16.86
N ILE A 289 5.62 26.05 17.78
CA ILE A 289 6.47 27.01 18.49
C ILE A 289 7.50 27.65 17.56
N ASN A 290 8.09 26.88 16.64
CA ASN A 290 9.07 27.39 15.69
C ASN A 290 8.44 28.17 14.53
N GLY A 291 7.19 27.87 14.15
CA GLY A 291 6.42 28.61 13.14
C GLY A 291 5.91 29.98 13.61
N THR A 292 5.87 30.21 14.92
CA THR A 292 5.45 31.49 15.50
C THR A 292 6.62 32.47 15.73
N ASN A 293 7.85 32.10 15.41
CA ASN A 293 9.06 32.95 15.57
C ASN A 293 9.57 33.54 14.24
N ILE A 294 8.72 33.67 13.22
CA ILE A 294 9.05 34.41 11.99
C ILE A 294 8.11 35.63 11.91
N GLU A 295 8.46 36.66 12.66
CA GLU A 295 8.26 38.07 12.33
C GLU A 295 9.56 38.82 12.53
#